data_a03937aa0b78c3f3674e329630766418
#
_entry.id   a03937aa0b78c3f3674e329630766418
#
_cell.length_a   1.000
_cell.length_b   1.000
_cell.length_c   1.000
_cell.angle_alpha   90.00
_cell.angle_beta   90.00
_cell.angle_gamma   90.00
#
_symmetry.space_group_name_H-M   'P 1'
#
loop_
_entity.id
_entity.type
_entity.pdbx_description
1 polymer ?
#
loop_
_entity_poly.entity_id
_entity_poly.type
_entity_poly.pdbx_seq_one_letter_code
_entity_poly.pdbx_strand_id
1 'polypeptide(L)'
;MAEPIALLDVNVLIALVDPQHVQHEPSHRWFQAHGRHGWATCPLTQNALLRILGNPRYPNSPGGPVVVMPLLQQLLAHPSHIFWPDAVSWDAAGVFDAEALLHHGQITDAYLLALAVHHQGTLVSFDKRLSPRAVRGGEEALHLIDPG
;
A
#
# COMPACT_ATOMS: atom_id res chain seq x y z
N MET A 1 -13.77 -19.70 -1.98
CA MET A 1 -13.73 -18.48 -1.16
C MET A 1 -13.11 -17.33 -1.93
N ALA A 2 -13.61 -16.14 -1.71
CA ALA A 2 -13.06 -14.95 -2.37
C ALA A 2 -11.67 -14.62 -1.82
N GLU A 3 -10.80 -14.09 -2.68
CA GLU A 3 -9.53 -13.54 -2.21
C GLU A 3 -9.78 -12.35 -1.27
N PRO A 4 -8.93 -12.17 -0.25
CA PRO A 4 -9.03 -10.97 0.60
C PRO A 4 -8.75 -9.70 -0.20
N ILE A 5 -9.34 -8.60 0.23
CA ILE A 5 -9.06 -7.29 -0.35
C ILE A 5 -7.60 -6.91 -0.07
N ALA A 6 -6.91 -6.44 -1.09
CA ALA A 6 -5.50 -6.09 -0.99
C ALA A 6 -5.32 -4.58 -0.81
N LEU A 7 -4.82 -4.16 0.35
CA LEU A 7 -4.34 -2.79 0.54
C LEU A 7 -2.99 -2.66 -0.14
N LEU A 8 -2.88 -1.78 -1.13
CA LEU A 8 -1.63 -1.62 -1.86
C LEU A 8 -0.74 -0.59 -1.15
N ASP A 9 0.46 -1.03 -0.78
CA ASP A 9 1.50 -0.15 -0.27
C ASP A 9 1.85 0.89 -1.34
N VAL A 10 2.38 2.03 -0.91
CA VAL A 10 2.69 3.12 -1.85
C VAL A 10 3.68 2.69 -2.93
N ASN A 11 4.63 1.80 -2.61
CA ASN A 11 5.57 1.32 -3.62
C ASN A 11 4.88 0.58 -4.76
N VAL A 12 3.79 -0.13 -4.48
CA VAL A 12 2.99 -0.80 -5.51
C VAL A 12 2.21 0.22 -6.33
N LEU A 13 1.59 1.20 -5.66
CA LEU A 13 0.84 2.27 -6.34
C LEU A 13 1.74 3.07 -7.29
N ILE A 14 2.94 3.45 -6.82
CA ILE A 14 3.91 4.17 -7.64
C ILE A 14 4.30 3.33 -8.87
N ALA A 15 4.62 2.06 -8.67
CA ALA A 15 5.00 1.17 -9.76
C ALA A 15 3.89 1.01 -10.79
N LEU A 16 2.62 0.99 -10.36
CA LEU A 16 1.48 0.92 -11.27
C LEU A 16 1.35 2.19 -12.12
N VAL A 17 1.61 3.36 -11.53
CA VAL A 17 1.40 4.65 -12.19
C VAL A 17 2.59 5.08 -13.04
N ASP A 18 3.81 4.75 -12.61
CA ASP A 18 5.05 5.19 -13.28
C ASP A 18 5.52 4.11 -14.28
N PRO A 19 5.35 4.34 -15.60
CA PRO A 19 5.72 3.31 -16.61
C PRO A 19 7.22 3.07 -16.70
N GLN A 20 8.06 3.94 -16.13
CA GLN A 20 9.52 3.77 -16.12
C GLN A 20 10.05 3.16 -14.82
N HIS A 21 9.16 2.85 -13.88
CA HIS A 21 9.56 2.23 -12.62
C HIS A 21 10.07 0.81 -12.88
N VAL A 22 11.15 0.42 -12.18
CA VAL A 22 11.75 -0.91 -12.35
C VAL A 22 10.78 -2.05 -12.06
N GLN A 23 9.79 -1.79 -11.22
CA GLN A 23 8.78 -2.78 -10.83
C GLN A 23 7.42 -2.54 -11.51
N HIS A 24 7.40 -1.74 -12.58
CA HIS A 24 6.15 -1.44 -13.29
C HIS A 24 5.48 -2.73 -13.81
N GLU A 25 6.24 -3.57 -14.53
CA GLU A 25 5.68 -4.81 -15.06
C GLU A 25 5.28 -5.81 -13.98
N PRO A 26 6.09 -6.08 -12.94
CA PRO A 26 5.64 -6.95 -11.85
C PRO A 26 4.38 -6.45 -11.16
N SER A 27 4.23 -5.13 -10.96
CA SER A 27 3.03 -4.57 -10.34
C SER A 27 1.80 -4.80 -11.22
N HIS A 28 1.93 -4.60 -12.53
CA HIS A 28 0.83 -4.82 -13.46
C HIS A 28 0.45 -6.30 -13.59
N ARG A 29 1.44 -7.20 -13.58
CA ARG A 29 1.16 -8.64 -13.57
C ARG A 29 0.36 -9.04 -12.34
N TRP A 30 0.79 -8.55 -11.18
CA TRP A 30 0.05 -8.81 -9.94
C TRP A 30 -1.37 -8.26 -10.02
N PHE A 31 -1.52 -7.02 -10.48
CA PHE A 31 -2.80 -6.34 -10.57
C PHE A 31 -3.75 -7.06 -11.54
N GLN A 32 -3.26 -7.53 -12.67
CA GLN A 32 -4.07 -8.30 -13.62
C GLN A 32 -4.55 -9.61 -13.02
N ALA A 33 -3.72 -10.26 -12.21
CA ALA A 33 -4.06 -11.55 -11.60
C ALA A 33 -5.02 -11.40 -10.42
N HIS A 34 -4.88 -10.32 -9.63
CA HIS A 34 -5.53 -10.21 -8.32
C HIS A 34 -6.42 -8.98 -8.15
N GLY A 35 -6.20 -7.91 -8.91
CA GLY A 35 -6.89 -6.63 -8.68
C GLY A 35 -8.41 -6.70 -8.84
N ARG A 36 -8.90 -7.58 -9.70
CA ARG A 36 -10.35 -7.74 -9.91
C ARG A 36 -11.10 -8.24 -8.67
N HIS A 37 -10.39 -8.88 -7.75
CA HIS A 37 -10.99 -9.39 -6.51
C HIS A 37 -11.22 -8.28 -5.48
N GLY A 38 -10.71 -7.10 -5.73
CA GLY A 38 -10.80 -5.93 -4.87
C GLY A 38 -9.45 -5.53 -4.32
N TRP A 39 -9.19 -4.25 -4.38
CA TRP A 39 -7.98 -3.64 -3.85
C TRP A 39 -8.33 -2.31 -3.20
N ALA A 40 -7.55 -1.93 -2.22
CA ALA A 40 -7.87 -0.78 -1.39
C ALA A 40 -6.75 0.25 -1.37
N THR A 41 -7.14 1.50 -1.16
CA THR A 41 -6.25 2.56 -0.69
C THR A 41 -6.82 3.14 0.60
N CYS A 42 -5.98 3.86 1.32
CA CYS A 42 -6.37 4.62 2.51
C CYS A 42 -5.76 6.02 2.43
N PRO A 43 -6.13 6.94 3.33
CA PRO A 43 -5.57 8.30 3.30
C PRO A 43 -4.04 8.34 3.29
N LEU A 44 -3.38 7.47 4.05
CA LEU A 44 -1.91 7.43 4.09
C LEU A 44 -1.31 7.06 2.73
N THR A 45 -1.83 6.06 2.05
CA THR A 45 -1.28 5.64 0.76
C THR A 45 -1.59 6.63 -0.34
N GLN A 46 -2.77 7.23 -0.33
CA GLN A 46 -3.11 8.30 -1.28
C GLN A 46 -2.21 9.53 -1.10
N ASN A 47 -2.06 9.97 0.15
CA ASN A 47 -1.17 11.11 0.46
C ASN A 47 0.25 10.83 0.04
N ALA A 48 0.75 9.64 0.31
CA ALA A 48 2.12 9.26 -0.04
C ALA A 48 2.33 9.27 -1.56
N LEU A 49 1.39 8.78 -2.34
CA LEU A 49 1.51 8.80 -3.80
C LEU A 49 1.62 10.24 -4.32
N LEU A 50 0.71 11.12 -3.87
CA LEU A 50 0.73 12.53 -4.28
C LEU A 50 2.03 13.22 -3.90
N ARG A 51 2.51 12.96 -2.68
CA ARG A 51 3.72 13.60 -2.16
C ARG A 51 4.97 13.11 -2.89
N ILE A 52 5.07 11.82 -3.13
CA ILE A 52 6.29 11.23 -3.73
C ILE A 52 6.36 11.53 -5.22
N LEU A 53 5.30 11.20 -5.98
CA LEU A 53 5.31 11.47 -7.42
C LEU A 53 5.24 12.96 -7.74
N GLY A 54 4.59 13.74 -6.89
CA GLY A 54 4.50 15.20 -7.05
C GLY A 54 5.75 15.95 -6.63
N ASN A 55 6.76 15.26 -6.10
CA ASN A 55 8.03 15.86 -5.73
C ASN A 55 8.93 15.93 -6.97
N PRO A 56 9.45 17.13 -7.33
CA PRO A 56 10.31 17.26 -8.51
C PRO A 56 11.61 16.47 -8.41
N ARG A 57 11.99 16.05 -7.21
CA ARG A 57 13.18 15.19 -7.00
C ARG A 57 12.94 13.73 -7.35
N TYR A 58 11.69 13.32 -7.49
CA TYR A 58 11.40 11.97 -7.96
C TYR A 58 11.84 11.86 -9.43
N PRO A 59 12.72 10.89 -9.79
CA PRO A 59 13.38 10.89 -11.12
C PRO A 59 12.40 10.88 -12.30
N ASN A 60 11.26 10.22 -12.16
CA ASN A 60 10.27 10.10 -13.22
C ASN A 60 9.03 10.93 -12.93
N SER A 61 9.14 11.98 -12.10
CA SER A 61 7.98 12.79 -11.74
C SER A 61 7.33 13.39 -12.99
N PRO A 62 6.01 13.19 -13.16
CA PRO A 62 5.30 13.79 -14.30
C PRO A 62 5.05 15.29 -14.13
N GLY A 63 5.33 15.83 -12.96
CA GLY A 63 5.09 17.22 -12.61
C GLY A 63 4.75 17.37 -11.14
N GLY A 64 4.20 18.50 -10.75
CA GLY A 64 3.78 18.74 -9.37
C GLY A 64 2.48 17.99 -9.01
N PRO A 65 2.00 18.20 -7.77
CA PRO A 65 0.75 17.54 -7.32
C PRO A 65 -0.45 17.81 -8.22
N VAL A 66 -0.51 18.97 -8.88
CA VAL A 66 -1.61 19.28 -9.80
C VAL A 66 -1.64 18.33 -11.00
N VAL A 67 -0.48 17.80 -11.41
CA VAL A 67 -0.40 16.81 -12.50
C VAL A 67 -0.66 15.40 -11.99
N VAL A 68 -0.20 15.09 -10.79
CA VAL A 68 -0.34 13.74 -10.20
C VAL A 68 -1.77 13.46 -9.74
N MET A 69 -2.49 14.50 -9.26
CA MET A 69 -3.84 14.33 -8.75
C MET A 69 -4.78 13.63 -9.75
N PRO A 70 -4.85 14.05 -11.02
CA PRO A 70 -5.72 13.35 -11.99
C PRO A 70 -5.31 11.89 -12.21
N LEU A 71 -4.01 11.57 -12.14
CA LEU A 71 -3.53 10.19 -12.28
C LEU A 71 -4.03 9.34 -11.12
N LEU A 72 -3.95 9.87 -9.90
CA LEU A 72 -4.49 9.18 -8.73
C LEU A 72 -6.00 9.00 -8.87
N GLN A 73 -6.73 10.05 -9.21
CA GLN A 73 -8.18 9.98 -9.35
C GLN A 73 -8.61 8.95 -10.40
N GLN A 74 -7.88 8.86 -11.50
CA GLN A 74 -8.13 7.84 -12.51
C GLN A 74 -7.92 6.42 -11.96
N LEU A 75 -6.86 6.22 -11.19
CA LEU A 75 -6.59 4.94 -10.55
C LEU A 75 -7.72 4.58 -9.57
N LEU A 76 -8.16 5.54 -8.75
CA LEU A 76 -9.22 5.33 -7.77
C LEU A 76 -10.61 5.08 -8.41
N ALA A 77 -10.77 5.46 -9.67
CA ALA A 77 -12.01 5.20 -10.41
C ALA A 77 -12.13 3.75 -10.90
N HIS A 78 -11.11 2.93 -10.71
CA HIS A 78 -11.15 1.51 -11.08
C HIS A 78 -12.32 0.81 -10.38
N PRO A 79 -13.11 -0.01 -11.08
CA PRO A 79 -14.34 -0.59 -10.50
C PRO A 79 -14.11 -1.49 -9.29
N SER A 80 -12.91 -2.04 -9.13
CA SER A 80 -12.59 -2.89 -7.98
C SER A 80 -11.92 -2.16 -6.82
N HIS A 81 -11.73 -0.83 -6.93
CA HIS A 81 -11.13 -0.03 -5.87
C HIS A 81 -12.09 0.17 -4.70
N ILE A 82 -11.56 0.06 -3.49
CA ILE A 82 -12.27 0.31 -2.24
C ILE A 82 -11.45 1.31 -1.42
N PHE A 83 -12.11 2.34 -0.89
CA PHE A 83 -11.47 3.26 0.04
C PHE A 83 -11.63 2.76 1.47
N TRP A 84 -10.52 2.62 2.19
CA TRP A 84 -10.50 2.28 3.61
C TRP A 84 -10.13 3.51 4.43
N PRO A 85 -11.01 3.99 5.33
CA PRO A 85 -10.60 5.04 6.28
C PRO A 85 -9.49 4.50 7.20
N ASP A 86 -8.67 5.40 7.75
CA ASP A 86 -7.65 5.05 8.74
C ASP A 86 -8.32 4.78 10.09
N ALA A 87 -8.98 3.63 10.20
CA ALA A 87 -9.90 3.30 11.30
C ALA A 87 -9.23 2.69 12.52
N VAL A 88 -7.92 2.44 12.49
CA VAL A 88 -7.18 1.84 13.60
C VAL A 88 -6.49 2.93 14.40
N SER A 89 -6.64 2.90 15.73
CA SER A 89 -5.90 3.78 16.63
C SER A 89 -4.70 3.04 17.22
N TRP A 90 -3.63 3.78 17.50
CA TRP A 90 -2.42 3.20 18.10
C TRP A 90 -2.66 2.67 19.51
N ASP A 91 -3.71 3.09 20.20
CA ASP A 91 -4.08 2.57 21.52
C ASP A 91 -5.06 1.39 21.44
N ALA A 92 -5.36 0.89 20.26
CA ALA A 92 -6.25 -0.26 20.09
C ALA A 92 -5.68 -1.49 20.79
N ALA A 93 -6.47 -2.10 21.66
CA ALA A 93 -6.03 -3.22 22.47
C ALA A 93 -5.72 -4.45 21.59
N GLY A 94 -4.54 -5.06 21.83
CA GLY A 94 -4.18 -6.31 21.18
C GLY A 94 -3.81 -6.21 19.70
N VAL A 95 -3.61 -5.00 19.18
CA VAL A 95 -3.28 -4.80 17.77
C VAL A 95 -1.78 -4.71 17.54
N PHE A 96 -1.08 -3.90 18.32
CA PHE A 96 0.34 -3.63 18.12
C PHE A 96 1.19 -4.23 19.24
N ASP A 97 2.38 -4.72 18.86
CA ASP A 97 3.44 -5.10 19.78
C ASP A 97 4.52 -4.02 19.73
N ALA A 98 4.50 -3.13 20.73
CA ALA A 98 5.43 -2.01 20.79
C ALA A 98 6.89 -2.46 20.88
N GLU A 99 7.15 -3.61 21.47
CA GLU A 99 8.53 -4.12 21.62
C GLU A 99 9.13 -4.51 20.26
N ALA A 100 8.32 -4.75 19.25
CA ALA A 100 8.78 -5.06 17.91
C ALA A 100 8.94 -3.81 17.03
N LEU A 101 8.54 -2.63 17.52
CA LEU A 101 8.75 -1.35 16.81
C LEU A 101 10.13 -0.81 17.19
N LEU A 102 11.15 -1.19 16.42
CA LEU A 102 12.55 -0.94 16.77
C LEU A 102 13.06 0.41 16.30
N HIS A 103 12.44 1.02 15.30
CA HIS A 103 12.84 2.35 14.79
C HIS A 103 11.67 3.02 14.06
N HIS A 104 11.81 4.34 13.89
CA HIS A 104 10.75 5.18 13.33
C HIS A 104 10.35 4.80 11.90
N GLY A 105 11.26 4.21 11.14
CA GLY A 105 10.97 3.81 9.74
C GLY A 105 9.94 2.70 9.61
N GLN A 106 9.62 1.99 10.70
CA GLN A 106 8.62 0.92 10.69
C GLN A 106 7.18 1.41 10.91
N ILE A 107 6.99 2.67 11.32
CA ILE A 107 5.69 3.13 11.85
C ILE A 107 4.58 3.04 10.79
N THR A 108 4.80 3.61 9.61
CA THR A 108 3.78 3.59 8.56
C THR A 108 3.47 2.17 8.10
N ASP A 109 4.49 1.34 7.91
CA ASP A 109 4.31 -0.04 7.48
C ASP A 109 3.50 -0.84 8.50
N ALA A 110 3.82 -0.69 9.79
CA ALA A 110 3.07 -1.34 10.85
C ALA A 110 1.61 -0.88 10.88
N TYR A 111 1.38 0.42 10.70
CA TYR A 111 0.01 0.93 10.66
C TYR A 111 -0.79 0.34 9.48
N LEU A 112 -0.20 0.34 8.28
CA LEU A 112 -0.87 -0.20 7.09
C LEU A 112 -1.18 -1.69 7.25
N LEU A 113 -0.24 -2.44 7.85
CA LEU A 113 -0.47 -3.86 8.11
C LEU A 113 -1.59 -4.06 9.13
N ALA A 114 -1.62 -3.26 10.19
CA ALA A 114 -2.71 -3.30 11.16
C ALA A 114 -4.06 -2.98 10.53
N LEU A 115 -4.09 -2.02 9.61
CA LEU A 115 -5.31 -1.65 8.90
C LEU A 115 -5.79 -2.81 8.03
N ALA A 116 -4.87 -3.50 7.35
CA ALA A 116 -5.21 -4.68 6.55
C ALA A 116 -5.79 -5.80 7.42
N VAL A 117 -5.18 -6.07 8.58
CA VAL A 117 -5.69 -7.07 9.53
C VAL A 117 -7.09 -6.66 10.02
N HIS A 118 -7.29 -5.39 10.33
CA HIS A 118 -8.59 -4.87 10.78
C HIS A 118 -9.70 -5.15 9.79
N HIS A 119 -9.41 -5.03 8.49
CA HIS A 119 -10.36 -5.28 7.42
C HIS A 119 -10.39 -6.74 6.95
N GLN A 120 -9.66 -7.63 7.60
CA GLN A 120 -9.53 -9.03 7.18
C GLN A 120 -9.00 -9.17 5.75
N GLY A 121 -8.17 -8.20 5.34
CA GLY A 121 -7.52 -8.16 4.04
C GLY A 121 -6.04 -8.45 4.13
N THR A 122 -5.31 -8.06 3.10
CA THR A 122 -3.86 -8.20 3.05
C THR A 122 -3.21 -6.85 2.76
N LEU A 123 -1.97 -6.68 3.23
CA LEU A 123 -1.10 -5.60 2.76
C LEU A 123 -0.18 -6.17 1.69
N VAL A 124 -0.19 -5.56 0.51
CA VAL A 124 0.62 -5.98 -0.64
C VAL A 124 1.73 -4.97 -0.86
N SER A 125 2.97 -5.43 -0.87
CA SER A 125 4.15 -4.57 -0.92
C SER A 125 5.28 -5.24 -1.70
N PHE A 126 6.21 -4.44 -2.21
CA PHE A 126 7.49 -4.91 -2.74
C PHE A 126 8.61 -4.89 -1.70
N ASP A 127 8.40 -4.29 -0.52
CA ASP A 127 9.47 -4.07 0.45
C ASP A 127 9.75 -5.32 1.27
N LYS A 128 10.83 -6.02 0.92
CA LYS A 128 11.27 -7.25 1.60
C LYS A 128 11.73 -7.00 3.03
N ARG A 129 12.01 -5.75 3.40
CA ARG A 129 12.45 -5.40 4.76
C ARG A 129 11.27 -5.20 5.71
N LEU A 130 10.06 -5.15 5.21
CA LEU A 130 8.86 -4.97 6.02
C LEU A 130 8.68 -6.17 6.94
N SER A 131 8.68 -5.90 8.26
CA SER A 131 8.52 -6.94 9.27
C SER A 131 7.09 -6.98 9.79
N PRO A 132 6.43 -8.14 9.79
CA PRO A 132 5.06 -8.25 10.30
C PRO A 132 4.98 -8.40 11.82
N ARG A 133 6.10 -8.41 12.54
CA ARG A 133 6.14 -8.76 13.97
C ARG A 133 5.41 -7.77 14.87
N ALA A 134 5.36 -6.50 14.48
CA ALA A 134 4.74 -5.46 15.29
C ALA A 134 3.22 -5.48 15.29
N VAL A 135 2.61 -6.35 14.49
CA VAL A 135 1.15 -6.41 14.32
C VAL A 135 0.65 -7.82 14.55
N ARG A 136 -0.32 -7.97 15.44
CA ARG A 136 -0.97 -9.27 15.67
C ARG A 136 -1.71 -9.69 14.40
N GLY A 137 -1.45 -10.93 13.93
CA GLY A 137 -2.01 -11.43 12.68
C GLY A 137 -1.31 -10.89 11.43
N GLY A 138 -0.22 -10.12 11.61
CA GLY A 138 0.47 -9.49 10.49
C GLY A 138 1.15 -10.47 9.55
N GLU A 139 1.66 -11.59 10.04
CA GLU A 139 2.33 -12.56 9.18
C GLU A 139 1.40 -13.10 8.09
N GLU A 140 0.19 -13.45 8.44
CA GLU A 140 -0.80 -13.97 7.50
C GLU A 140 -1.33 -12.88 6.57
N ALA A 141 -1.32 -11.62 7.01
CA ALA A 141 -1.88 -10.51 6.25
C ALA A 141 -0.86 -9.86 5.31
N LEU A 142 0.43 -10.13 5.45
CA LEU A 142 1.45 -9.54 4.59
C LEU A 142 1.69 -10.40 3.35
N HIS A 143 1.58 -9.77 2.17
CA HIS A 143 1.91 -10.40 0.90
C HIS A 143 2.98 -9.57 0.19
N LEU A 144 4.16 -10.16 -0.01
CA LEU A 144 5.23 -9.52 -0.75
C LEU A 144 5.20 -9.98 -2.20
N ILE A 145 5.18 -9.02 -3.12
CA ILE A 145 5.24 -9.34 -4.55
C ILE A 145 6.68 -9.71 -4.89
N ASP A 146 6.83 -10.86 -5.54
CA ASP A 146 8.12 -11.25 -6.10
C ASP A 146 8.29 -10.51 -7.44
N PRO A 147 9.32 -9.68 -7.58
CA PRO A 147 9.52 -8.95 -8.82
C PRO A 147 10.05 -9.80 -9.97
N GLY A 148 10.33 -11.08 -9.72
CA GLY A 148 10.73 -12.03 -10.75
C GLY A 148 12.13 -12.50 -10.62
#